data_70432853f01b4913786b5e635d4c6eb9
#
_entry.id   70432853f01b4913786b5e635d4c6eb9
#
_cell.length_a   1.000
_cell.length_b   1.000
_cell.length_c   1.000
_cell.angle_alpha   90.00
_cell.angle_beta   90.00
_cell.angle_gamma   90.00
#
_symmetry.space_group_name_H-M   'P 1'
#
loop_
_entity.id
_entity.type
_entity.pdbx_description
1 polymer ?
#
loop_
_entity_poly.entity_id
_entity_poly.type
_entity_poly.pdbx_seq_one_letter_code
_entity_poly.pdbx_strand_id
1 'polypeptide(L)'
;CIRDSAAGISLFSGDVESAIVIFAVLILNAVLGTVQSVKAEKSLKALKSLSSPHAHVLRDGKKCAILSTQVVPGDVLLLEVGDMVAADARILCNHSLQVNESALTGESTNVDKQDIEITEETPLADRVNMVYSGTLVTYGRAEALVTATAMNTEMGKIAGLMNQTKSVKTPLQRSMDDFSRKLAVLIM
;
A
#
# COMPACT_ATOMS: atom_id res chain seq x y z
N CYS A 1 -7.77 29.09 8.53
CA CYS A 1 -8.08 30.11 7.50
C CYS A 1 -9.08 31.17 7.98
N ILE A 2 -10.42 30.92 8.08
CA ILE A 2 -11.39 31.97 8.52
C ILE A 2 -11.17 32.38 9.99
N ARG A 3 -10.81 31.45 10.84
CA ARG A 3 -10.52 31.68 12.26
C ARG A 3 -9.22 32.47 12.52
N ASP A 4 -8.22 32.25 11.68
CA ASP A 4 -6.92 32.91 11.76
C ASP A 4 -7.05 34.40 11.35
N SER A 5 -7.90 34.68 10.35
CA SER A 5 -8.23 36.03 9.94
C SER A 5 -9.06 36.77 11.02
N ALA A 6 -9.97 36.07 11.71
CA ALA A 6 -10.73 36.66 12.83
C ALA A 6 -9.80 37.06 14.01
N ALA A 7 -8.80 36.22 14.35
CA ALA A 7 -7.79 36.54 15.35
C ALA A 7 -6.94 37.77 14.95
N GLY A 8 -6.59 37.89 13.66
CA GLY A 8 -5.86 39.05 13.12
C GLY A 8 -6.68 40.36 13.22
N ILE A 9 -7.97 40.30 12.90
CA ILE A 9 -8.87 41.44 12.95
C ILE A 9 -9.09 41.93 14.40
N SER A 10 -9.26 41.01 15.37
CA SER A 10 -9.41 41.35 16.79
C SER A 10 -8.17 42.01 17.36
N LEU A 11 -6.96 41.61 16.94
CA LEU A 11 -5.69 42.25 17.31
C LEU A 11 -5.61 43.69 16.76
N PHE A 12 -6.11 43.93 15.56
CA PHE A 12 -6.09 45.26 14.91
C PHE A 12 -7.15 46.20 15.52
N SER A 13 -8.24 45.65 16.09
CA SER A 13 -9.34 46.39 16.74
C SER A 13 -9.03 46.80 18.17
N GLY A 14 -7.87 46.41 18.74
CA GLY A 14 -7.44 46.78 20.10
C GLY A 14 -8.06 45.94 21.22
N ASP A 15 -8.81 44.90 20.88
CA ASP A 15 -9.54 44.03 21.83
C ASP A 15 -8.67 42.81 22.22
N VAL A 16 -7.67 43.06 23.05
CA VAL A 16 -6.63 42.10 23.46
C VAL A 16 -7.23 40.87 24.18
N GLU A 17 -8.29 41.07 24.98
CA GLU A 17 -8.93 40.00 25.72
C GLU A 17 -9.58 38.99 24.77
N SER A 18 -10.31 39.44 23.76
CA SER A 18 -10.94 38.58 22.74
C SER A 18 -9.90 37.84 21.90
N ALA A 19 -8.78 38.50 21.56
CA ALA A 19 -7.68 37.91 20.82
C ALA A 19 -7.01 36.75 21.59
N ILE A 20 -6.78 36.90 22.88
CA ILE A 20 -6.18 35.87 23.74
C ILE A 20 -7.09 34.64 23.82
N VAL A 21 -8.40 34.83 23.98
CA VAL A 21 -9.36 33.70 24.03
C VAL A 21 -9.39 32.96 22.72
N ILE A 22 -9.42 33.65 21.57
CA ILE A 22 -9.40 33.03 20.25
C ILE A 22 -8.11 32.22 20.05
N PHE A 23 -6.96 32.79 20.46
CA PHE A 23 -5.66 32.12 20.34
C PHE A 23 -5.56 30.89 21.22
N ALA A 24 -6.09 30.91 22.44
CA ALA A 24 -6.15 29.79 23.36
C ALA A 24 -7.01 28.63 22.77
N VAL A 25 -8.17 28.99 22.21
CA VAL A 25 -9.06 27.99 21.54
C VAL A 25 -8.41 27.40 20.29
N LEU A 26 -7.67 28.21 19.53
CA LEU A 26 -6.94 27.70 18.35
C LEU A 26 -5.86 26.68 18.73
N ILE A 27 -5.05 27.01 19.77
CA ILE A 27 -4.02 26.12 20.30
C ILE A 27 -4.67 24.84 20.83
N LEU A 28 -5.73 24.93 21.62
CA LEU A 28 -6.45 23.77 22.15
C LEU A 28 -6.96 22.86 21.03
N ASN A 29 -7.58 23.44 20.01
CA ASN A 29 -8.08 22.69 18.86
C ASN A 29 -6.94 22.05 18.05
N ALA A 30 -5.81 22.72 17.87
CA ALA A 30 -4.65 22.19 17.17
C ALA A 30 -4.05 20.98 17.92
N VAL A 31 -3.89 21.12 19.24
CA VAL A 31 -3.40 20.02 20.10
C VAL A 31 -4.36 18.83 20.06
N LEU A 32 -5.65 19.10 20.26
CA LEU A 32 -6.67 18.05 20.25
C LEU A 32 -6.73 17.32 18.91
N GLY A 33 -6.71 18.05 17.80
CA GLY A 33 -6.69 17.50 16.45
C GLY A 33 -5.45 16.63 16.19
N THR A 34 -4.29 17.09 16.63
CA THR A 34 -3.03 16.33 16.48
C THR A 34 -3.07 15.03 17.29
N VAL A 35 -3.51 15.10 18.56
CA VAL A 35 -3.63 13.90 19.42
C VAL A 35 -4.61 12.89 18.83
N GLN A 36 -5.77 13.35 18.34
CA GLN A 36 -6.76 12.48 17.70
C GLN A 36 -6.21 11.84 16.42
N SER A 37 -5.50 12.61 15.60
CA SER A 37 -4.88 12.11 14.35
C SER A 37 -3.84 11.02 14.63
N VAL A 38 -2.94 11.25 15.57
CA VAL A 38 -1.92 10.28 15.98
C VAL A 38 -2.54 9.02 16.58
N LYS A 39 -3.61 9.16 17.37
CA LYS A 39 -4.32 8.01 17.96
C LYS A 39 -5.03 7.19 16.89
N ALA A 40 -5.67 7.84 15.92
CA ALA A 40 -6.31 7.17 14.78
C ALA A 40 -5.28 6.42 13.92
N GLU A 41 -4.13 7.03 13.62
CA GLU A 41 -3.06 6.40 12.86
C GLU A 41 -2.48 5.16 13.58
N LYS A 42 -2.27 5.25 14.90
CA LYS A 42 -1.84 4.09 15.71
C LYS A 42 -2.84 2.94 15.66
N SER A 43 -4.14 3.23 15.76
CA SER A 43 -5.19 2.22 15.68
C SER A 43 -5.24 1.54 14.31
N LEU A 44 -5.11 2.31 13.23
CA LEU A 44 -5.01 1.77 11.86
C LEU A 44 -3.75 0.91 11.67
N LYS A 45 -2.62 1.34 12.22
CA LYS A 45 -1.37 0.57 12.16
C LYS A 45 -1.47 -0.75 12.93
N ALA A 46 -2.12 -0.77 14.09
CA ALA A 46 -2.36 -1.98 14.86
C ALA A 46 -3.27 -2.96 14.10
N LEU A 47 -4.35 -2.49 13.48
CA LEU A 47 -5.21 -3.32 12.63
C LEU A 47 -4.46 -3.90 11.43
N LYS A 48 -3.63 -3.08 10.78
CA LYS A 48 -2.82 -3.52 9.64
C LYS A 48 -1.78 -4.57 10.03
N SER A 49 -1.20 -4.49 11.23
CA SER A 49 -0.25 -5.50 11.72
C SER A 49 -0.91 -6.83 12.05
N LEU A 50 -2.17 -6.83 12.50
CA LEU A 50 -2.95 -8.06 12.74
C LEU A 50 -3.35 -8.76 11.43
N SER A 51 -3.45 -8.00 10.34
CA SER A 51 -3.79 -8.52 9.01
C SER A 51 -2.57 -8.78 8.12
N SER A 52 -1.35 -8.72 8.66
CA SER A 52 -0.15 -8.99 7.87
C SER A 52 -0.09 -10.46 7.49
N PRO A 53 -0.08 -10.81 6.20
CA PRO A 53 -0.03 -12.20 5.78
C PRO A 53 1.29 -12.83 6.23
N HIS A 54 1.23 -14.09 6.66
CA HIS A 54 2.40 -14.91 6.96
C HIS A 54 2.82 -15.64 5.69
N ALA A 55 4.10 -15.87 5.57
CA ALA A 55 4.68 -16.71 4.52
C ALA A 55 5.36 -17.91 5.17
N HIS A 56 5.17 -19.08 4.58
CA HIS A 56 5.91 -20.27 4.96
C HIS A 56 7.18 -20.35 4.14
N VAL A 57 8.32 -20.45 4.82
CA VAL A 57 9.64 -20.54 4.18
C VAL A 57 10.42 -21.74 4.71
N LEU A 58 11.28 -22.27 3.86
CA LEU A 58 12.23 -23.30 4.23
C LEU A 58 13.60 -22.64 4.47
N ARG A 59 14.05 -22.60 5.74
CA ARG A 59 15.39 -22.11 6.12
C ARG A 59 16.10 -23.20 6.91
N ASP A 60 17.35 -23.47 6.58
CA ASP A 60 18.15 -24.52 7.21
C ASP A 60 17.46 -25.89 7.28
N GLY A 61 16.70 -26.22 6.23
CA GLY A 61 15.95 -27.47 6.14
C GLY A 61 14.70 -27.53 7.06
N LYS A 62 14.30 -26.42 7.69
CA LYS A 62 13.14 -26.36 8.57
C LYS A 62 12.07 -25.42 8.01
N LYS A 63 10.82 -25.87 8.05
CA LYS A 63 9.64 -25.03 7.72
C LYS A 63 9.44 -24.01 8.84
N CYS A 64 9.46 -22.72 8.49
CA CYS A 64 9.25 -21.59 9.39
C CYS A 64 8.14 -20.72 8.85
N ALA A 65 7.22 -20.28 9.72
CA ALA A 65 6.24 -19.23 9.39
C ALA A 65 6.82 -17.87 9.79
N ILE A 66 6.97 -16.98 8.83
CA ILE A 66 7.47 -15.63 9.03
C ILE A 66 6.48 -14.60 8.50
N LEU A 67 6.63 -13.34 8.90
CA LEU A 67 5.85 -12.26 8.28
C LEU A 67 6.30 -12.08 6.83
N SER A 68 5.35 -11.82 5.92
CA SER A 68 5.64 -11.58 4.49
C SER A 68 6.69 -10.46 4.28
N THR A 69 6.75 -9.50 5.21
CA THR A 69 7.74 -8.42 5.20
C THR A 69 9.18 -8.85 5.53
N GLN A 70 9.36 -10.06 6.03
CA GLN A 70 10.66 -10.63 6.41
C GLN A 70 11.20 -11.60 5.36
N VAL A 71 10.48 -11.80 4.28
CA VAL A 71 10.90 -12.61 3.13
C VAL A 71 12.02 -11.87 2.39
N VAL A 72 13.11 -12.57 2.09
CA VAL A 72 14.26 -12.03 1.37
C VAL A 72 14.55 -12.84 0.11
N PRO A 73 15.20 -12.24 -0.90
CA PRO A 73 15.65 -13.01 -2.06
C PRO A 73 16.59 -14.13 -1.63
N GLY A 74 16.36 -15.33 -2.18
CA GLY A 74 17.07 -16.55 -1.80
C GLY A 74 16.33 -17.45 -0.80
N ASP A 75 15.25 -16.96 -0.17
CA ASP A 75 14.35 -17.83 0.61
C ASP A 75 13.60 -18.82 -0.31
N VAL A 76 13.29 -20.00 0.19
CA VAL A 76 12.40 -20.95 -0.49
C VAL A 76 11.01 -20.84 0.14
N LEU A 77 10.04 -20.35 -0.63
CA LEU A 77 8.62 -20.30 -0.24
C LEU A 77 8.00 -21.68 -0.35
N LEU A 78 7.25 -22.06 0.66
CA LEU A 78 6.37 -23.23 0.66
C LEU A 78 4.94 -22.71 0.44
N LEU A 79 4.39 -22.95 -0.74
CA LEU A 79 3.08 -22.46 -1.14
C LEU A 79 2.03 -23.58 -1.03
N GLU A 80 0.94 -23.29 -0.36
CA GLU A 80 -0.22 -24.18 -0.18
C GLU A 80 -1.51 -23.45 -0.55
N VAL A 81 -2.58 -24.21 -0.80
CA VAL A 81 -3.90 -23.65 -1.15
C VAL A 81 -4.37 -22.64 -0.08
N GLY A 82 -4.80 -21.47 -0.54
CA GLY A 82 -5.23 -20.36 0.32
C GLY A 82 -4.13 -19.39 0.70
N ASP A 83 -2.86 -19.70 0.42
CA ASP A 83 -1.76 -18.79 0.67
C ASP A 83 -1.77 -17.63 -0.34
N MET A 84 -1.43 -16.44 0.16
CA MET A 84 -1.09 -15.31 -0.68
C MET A 84 0.42 -15.28 -0.90
N VAL A 85 0.84 -15.25 -2.14
CA VAL A 85 2.26 -15.22 -2.51
C VAL A 85 2.91 -13.94 -2.01
N ALA A 86 3.93 -14.06 -1.16
CA ALA A 86 4.54 -12.92 -0.46
C ALA A 86 5.58 -12.16 -1.31
N ALA A 87 6.15 -12.80 -2.31
CA ALA A 87 7.23 -12.26 -3.13
C ALA A 87 7.24 -12.92 -4.52
N ASP A 88 7.93 -12.31 -5.48
CA ASP A 88 8.12 -12.97 -6.78
C ASP A 88 9.13 -14.12 -6.63
N ALA A 89 8.73 -15.29 -7.10
CA ALA A 89 9.55 -16.48 -6.91
C ALA A 89 9.52 -17.41 -8.13
N ARG A 90 10.65 -18.10 -8.37
CA ARG A 90 10.80 -19.13 -9.36
C ARG A 90 10.39 -20.49 -8.79
N ILE A 91 9.50 -21.21 -9.45
CA ILE A 91 9.08 -22.54 -9.04
C ILE A 91 10.24 -23.51 -9.18
N LEU A 92 10.57 -24.23 -8.09
CA LEU A 92 11.57 -25.28 -8.04
C LEU A 92 10.94 -26.66 -8.14
N CYS A 93 9.81 -26.86 -7.45
CA CYS A 93 9.08 -28.10 -7.43
C CYS A 93 7.57 -27.79 -7.48
N ASN A 94 6.84 -28.43 -8.38
CA ASN A 94 5.43 -28.19 -8.59
C ASN A 94 4.59 -29.44 -8.34
N HIS A 95 3.50 -29.29 -7.60
CA HIS A 95 2.48 -30.31 -7.38
C HIS A 95 1.10 -29.75 -7.77
N SER A 96 0.86 -29.62 -9.08
CA SER A 96 -0.40 -29.12 -9.66
C SER A 96 -0.80 -27.75 -9.13
N LEU A 97 0.16 -26.84 -8.98
CA LEU A 97 -0.09 -25.49 -8.48
C LEU A 97 -0.93 -24.69 -9.48
N GLN A 98 -2.03 -24.12 -8.99
CA GLN A 98 -2.80 -23.10 -9.71
C GLN A 98 -2.83 -21.81 -8.90
N VAL A 99 -2.64 -20.70 -9.60
CA VAL A 99 -2.59 -19.39 -8.98
C VAL A 99 -3.53 -18.43 -9.71
N ASN A 100 -4.26 -17.63 -8.95
CA ASN A 100 -5.06 -16.54 -9.49
C ASN A 100 -4.18 -15.29 -9.62
N GLU A 101 -3.92 -14.87 -10.84
CA GLU A 101 -3.06 -13.72 -11.17
C GLU A 101 -3.87 -12.49 -11.64
N SER A 102 -5.17 -12.48 -11.40
CA SER A 102 -6.08 -11.42 -11.87
C SER A 102 -5.67 -10.00 -11.44
N ALA A 103 -5.03 -9.87 -10.28
CA ALA A 103 -4.53 -8.57 -9.80
C ALA A 103 -3.38 -8.01 -10.67
N LEU A 104 -2.65 -8.87 -11.38
CA LEU A 104 -1.48 -8.51 -12.18
C LEU A 104 -1.78 -8.48 -13.67
N THR A 105 -2.49 -9.50 -14.18
CA THR A 105 -2.79 -9.67 -15.61
C THR A 105 -4.15 -9.10 -16.00
N GLY A 106 -5.07 -8.95 -15.05
CA GLY A 106 -6.46 -8.58 -15.28
C GLY A 106 -7.35 -9.76 -15.71
N GLU A 107 -6.79 -10.95 -15.90
CA GLU A 107 -7.54 -12.16 -16.28
C GLU A 107 -8.03 -12.89 -15.03
N SER A 108 -9.33 -13.21 -14.99
CA SER A 108 -9.95 -13.86 -13.83
C SER A 108 -9.76 -15.38 -13.77
N THR A 109 -9.12 -15.97 -14.77
CA THR A 109 -8.86 -17.42 -14.84
C THR A 109 -7.64 -17.78 -13.99
N ASN A 110 -7.70 -18.99 -13.38
CA ASN A 110 -6.54 -19.53 -12.70
C ASN A 110 -5.50 -20.02 -13.72
N VAL A 111 -4.24 -19.75 -13.42
CA VAL A 111 -3.10 -20.14 -14.26
C VAL A 111 -2.45 -21.39 -13.69
N ASP A 112 -2.34 -22.43 -14.52
CA ASP A 112 -1.57 -23.63 -14.18
C ASP A 112 -0.08 -23.33 -14.21
N LYS A 113 0.61 -23.61 -13.11
CA LYS A 113 2.04 -23.37 -12.99
C LYS A 113 2.84 -24.66 -13.23
N GLN A 114 4.06 -24.50 -13.72
CA GLN A 114 4.96 -25.59 -14.06
C GLN A 114 6.40 -25.27 -13.61
N ASP A 115 7.20 -26.29 -13.36
CA ASP A 115 8.61 -26.18 -12.97
C ASP A 115 9.60 -26.29 -14.16
N ILE A 116 9.14 -25.91 -15.35
CA ILE A 116 9.92 -25.98 -16.59
C ILE A 116 10.89 -24.79 -16.74
N GLU A 117 11.96 -25.00 -17.52
CA GLU A 117 12.79 -23.90 -17.99
C GLU A 117 12.17 -23.21 -19.20
N ILE A 118 12.10 -21.88 -19.15
CA ILE A 118 11.70 -21.04 -20.26
C ILE A 118 12.96 -20.34 -20.77
N THR A 119 13.39 -20.68 -21.99
CA THR A 119 14.64 -20.19 -22.60
C THR A 119 14.44 -18.92 -23.42
N GLU A 120 13.20 -18.59 -23.79
CA GLU A 120 12.86 -17.44 -24.59
C GLU A 120 12.33 -16.29 -23.71
N GLU A 121 12.49 -15.07 -24.18
CA GLU A 121 11.92 -13.90 -23.53
C GLU A 121 10.40 -13.92 -23.64
N THR A 122 9.75 -14.27 -22.54
CA THR A 122 8.31 -14.55 -22.49
C THR A 122 7.58 -13.43 -21.76
N PRO A 123 6.43 -12.96 -22.26
CA PRO A 123 5.57 -12.01 -21.56
C PRO A 123 5.22 -12.49 -20.15
N LEU A 124 4.94 -11.55 -19.25
CA LEU A 124 4.71 -11.82 -17.83
C LEU A 124 3.60 -12.85 -17.60
N ALA A 125 2.48 -12.74 -18.33
CA ALA A 125 1.33 -13.62 -18.21
C ALA A 125 1.63 -15.09 -18.61
N ASP A 126 2.60 -15.30 -19.50
CA ASP A 126 2.94 -16.61 -20.04
C ASP A 126 4.09 -17.29 -19.25
N ARG A 127 4.62 -16.63 -18.23
CA ARG A 127 5.69 -17.20 -17.37
C ARG A 127 5.09 -18.20 -16.39
N VAL A 128 4.76 -19.37 -16.88
CA VAL A 128 4.17 -20.47 -16.06
C VAL A 128 5.09 -21.00 -14.98
N ASN A 129 6.37 -20.69 -15.04
CA ASN A 129 7.40 -21.14 -14.10
C ASN A 129 7.70 -20.14 -12.96
N MET A 130 6.93 -19.05 -12.90
CA MET A 130 7.05 -18.02 -11.87
C MET A 130 5.73 -17.84 -11.13
N VAL A 131 5.81 -17.40 -9.88
CA VAL A 131 4.70 -16.90 -9.09
C VAL A 131 4.99 -15.46 -8.68
N TYR A 132 3.96 -14.64 -8.53
CA TYR A 132 4.10 -13.20 -8.32
C TYR A 132 3.49 -12.76 -7.00
N SER A 133 4.10 -11.76 -6.39
CA SER A 133 3.63 -11.15 -5.15
C SER A 133 2.19 -10.64 -5.26
N GLY A 134 1.37 -10.95 -4.26
CA GLY A 134 -0.03 -10.53 -4.20
C GLY A 134 -1.02 -11.42 -4.96
N THR A 135 -0.57 -12.54 -5.52
CA THR A 135 -1.43 -13.55 -6.16
C THR A 135 -1.87 -14.61 -5.16
N LEU A 136 -3.02 -15.25 -5.41
CA LEU A 136 -3.62 -16.23 -4.51
C LEU A 136 -3.44 -17.63 -5.05
N VAL A 137 -2.91 -18.54 -4.22
CA VAL A 137 -2.86 -19.98 -4.54
C VAL A 137 -4.26 -20.58 -4.41
N THR A 138 -4.81 -21.08 -5.53
CA THR A 138 -6.17 -21.61 -5.59
C THR A 138 -6.22 -23.13 -5.54
N TYR A 139 -5.16 -23.79 -5.98
CA TYR A 139 -5.06 -25.26 -5.98
C TYR A 139 -3.60 -25.71 -5.91
N GLY A 140 -3.36 -26.94 -5.39
CA GLY A 140 -2.05 -27.56 -5.36
C GLY A 140 -1.10 -27.00 -4.32
N ARG A 141 0.19 -27.30 -4.50
CA ARG A 141 1.29 -26.80 -3.66
C ARG A 141 2.57 -26.71 -4.46
N ALA A 142 3.50 -25.86 -4.04
CA ALA A 142 4.81 -25.77 -4.70
C ALA A 142 5.88 -25.26 -3.74
N GLU A 143 7.13 -25.50 -4.11
CA GLU A 143 8.32 -24.86 -3.55
C GLU A 143 8.85 -23.86 -4.57
N ALA A 144 9.09 -22.62 -4.15
CA ALA A 144 9.53 -21.58 -5.05
C ALA A 144 10.64 -20.73 -4.42
N LEU A 145 11.72 -20.48 -5.19
CA LEU A 145 12.84 -19.65 -4.79
C LEU A 145 12.52 -18.17 -5.01
N VAL A 146 12.58 -17.36 -3.96
CA VAL A 146 12.37 -15.93 -4.02
C VAL A 146 13.43 -15.25 -4.86
N THR A 147 13.00 -14.53 -5.90
CA THR A 147 13.86 -13.79 -6.83
C THR A 147 13.79 -12.27 -6.60
N ALA A 148 12.62 -11.75 -6.25
CA ALA A 148 12.44 -10.32 -5.99
C ALA A 148 11.42 -10.08 -4.87
N THR A 149 11.62 -8.99 -4.11
CA THR A 149 10.77 -8.59 -2.98
C THR A 149 10.42 -7.10 -3.03
N ALA A 150 9.36 -6.72 -2.32
CA ALA A 150 8.91 -5.34 -2.15
C ALA A 150 8.75 -4.57 -3.48
N MET A 151 9.45 -3.44 -3.63
CA MET A 151 9.34 -2.58 -4.83
C MET A 151 10.01 -3.19 -6.08
N ASN A 152 10.82 -4.24 -5.93
CA ASN A 152 11.45 -4.94 -7.04
C ASN A 152 10.56 -6.03 -7.65
N THR A 153 9.44 -6.38 -7.01
CA THR A 153 8.44 -7.30 -7.57
C THR A 153 7.69 -6.64 -8.72
N GLU A 154 7.06 -7.43 -9.58
CA GLU A 154 6.24 -6.89 -10.68
C GLU A 154 5.09 -6.01 -10.16
N MET A 155 4.42 -6.44 -9.08
CA MET A 155 3.42 -5.62 -8.40
C MET A 155 4.04 -4.34 -7.79
N GLY A 156 5.24 -4.43 -7.24
CA GLY A 156 5.97 -3.28 -6.69
C GLY A 156 6.33 -2.25 -7.75
N LYS A 157 6.73 -2.68 -8.94
CA LYS A 157 7.00 -1.79 -10.09
C LYS A 157 5.73 -1.03 -10.50
N ILE A 158 4.57 -1.69 -10.56
CA ILE A 158 3.28 -1.06 -10.87
C ILE A 158 2.94 -0.02 -9.80
N ALA A 159 3.06 -0.38 -8.52
CA ALA A 159 2.83 0.54 -7.39
C ALA A 159 3.77 1.76 -7.44
N GLY A 160 5.03 1.56 -7.84
CA GLY A 160 6.00 2.63 -8.04
C GLY A 160 5.59 3.61 -9.13
N LEU A 161 5.11 3.12 -10.26
CA LEU A 161 4.59 3.94 -11.36
C LEU A 161 3.35 4.75 -10.92
N MET A 162 2.45 4.14 -10.17
CA MET A 162 1.27 4.83 -9.62
C MET A 162 1.65 5.95 -8.65
N ASN A 163 2.64 5.74 -7.80
CA ASN A 163 3.12 6.76 -6.85
C ASN A 163 3.84 7.94 -7.53
N GLN A 164 4.46 7.72 -8.68
CA GLN A 164 5.08 8.79 -9.48
C GLN A 164 4.05 9.66 -10.21
N THR A 165 2.84 9.14 -10.41
CA THR A 165 1.75 9.90 -11.02
C THR A 165 1.23 10.90 -9.99
N LYS A 166 1.61 12.18 -10.11
CA LYS A 166 1.09 13.26 -9.28
C LYS A 166 -0.44 13.21 -9.32
N SER A 167 -1.07 13.23 -8.16
CA SER A 167 -2.53 13.31 -8.07
C SER A 167 -3.02 14.56 -8.82
N VAL A 168 -3.53 14.37 -10.01
CA VAL A 168 -4.11 15.47 -10.80
C VAL A 168 -5.40 15.86 -10.12
N LYS A 169 -5.49 17.13 -9.68
CA LYS A 169 -6.73 17.66 -9.11
C LYS A 169 -7.87 17.47 -10.09
N THR A 170 -8.98 16.94 -9.61
CA THR A 170 -10.18 16.78 -10.43
C THR A 170 -10.70 18.13 -10.92
N PRO A 171 -11.43 18.20 -12.05
CA PRO A 171 -12.03 19.45 -12.53
C PRO A 171 -12.86 20.16 -11.44
N LEU A 172 -13.60 19.40 -10.64
CA LEU A 172 -14.39 19.92 -9.52
C LEU A 172 -13.47 20.55 -8.44
N GLN A 173 -12.39 19.91 -8.06
CA GLN A 173 -11.43 20.48 -7.10
C GLN A 173 -10.80 21.79 -7.59
N ARG A 174 -10.50 21.89 -8.89
CA ARG A 174 -10.00 23.13 -9.50
C ARG A 174 -11.03 24.24 -9.42
N SER A 175 -12.29 23.94 -9.78
CA SER A 175 -13.39 24.92 -9.69
C SER A 175 -13.65 25.37 -8.26
N MET A 176 -13.55 24.47 -7.27
CA MET A 176 -13.71 24.79 -5.86
C MET A 176 -12.56 25.66 -5.35
N ASP A 177 -11.32 25.38 -5.75
CA ASP A 177 -10.14 26.19 -5.42
C ASP A 177 -10.27 27.61 -5.99
N ASP A 178 -10.69 27.75 -7.24
CA ASP A 178 -10.90 29.05 -7.89
C ASP A 178 -12.05 29.84 -7.24
N PHE A 179 -13.15 29.18 -6.91
CA PHE A 179 -14.26 29.79 -6.19
C PHE A 179 -13.82 30.28 -4.81
N SER A 180 -13.12 29.43 -4.05
CA SER A 180 -12.58 29.79 -2.72
C SER A 180 -11.63 30.98 -2.78
N ARG A 181 -10.77 31.04 -3.82
CA ARG A 181 -9.86 32.16 -4.03
C ARG A 181 -10.61 33.46 -4.34
N LYS A 182 -11.61 33.42 -5.23
CA LYS A 182 -12.44 34.59 -5.54
C LYS A 182 -13.20 35.09 -4.33
N LEU A 183 -13.74 34.17 -3.52
CA LEU A 183 -14.47 34.50 -2.30
C LEU A 183 -13.56 35.13 -1.23
N ALA A 184 -12.33 34.62 -1.09
CA ALA A 184 -11.34 35.20 -0.19
C ALA A 184 -10.96 36.65 -0.59
N VAL A 185 -10.80 36.93 -1.89
CA VAL A 185 -10.53 38.28 -2.39
C VAL A 185 -11.72 39.23 -2.21
N LEU A 186 -12.96 38.72 -2.31
CA LEU A 186 -14.15 39.52 -2.11
C LEU A 186 -14.38 39.93 -0.64
N ILE A 187 -13.88 39.11 0.32
CA ILE A 187 -14.04 39.33 1.77
C ILE A 187 -12.92 40.25 2.31
N MET A 188 -11.80 40.37 1.61
CA MET A 188 -10.69 41.29 1.93
C MET A 188 -10.95 42.71 1.42
#